data_4d5a5ee8ea97251ab4036c3f25d5d848
#
_entry.id   4d5a5ee8ea97251ab4036c3f25d5d848
#
_cell.length_a   1.000
_cell.length_b   1.000
_cell.length_c   1.000
_cell.angle_alpha   90.00
_cell.angle_beta   90.00
_cell.angle_gamma   90.00
#
_symmetry.space_group_name_H-M   'P 1'
#
loop_
_entity.id
_entity.type
_entity.pdbx_description
1 polymer ?
#
loop_
_entity_poly.entity_id
_entity_poly.type
_entity_poly.pdbx_seq_one_letter_code
_entity_poly.pdbx_strand_id
1 'polypeptide(L)'
;MDFFHSKEHTIVDSAPMVVKNDPTLMFTNAGMNQFKDIFLGNKPDKSVRVTDTQKCLRVSGKHNDLEEVGHDTYHHTMFEMLGNWSFGDYFKEEAIAWAWEFLHEKMGIPADRMYATVFEGSKDDNLDLDAEAQSYWKKYLPSDRVLNGNKKDNFWEMRYRSLWSLLRSSC
;
A
#
# COMPACT_ATOMS: atom_id res chain seq x y z
N MET A 1 0.73 4.54 14.46
CA MET A 1 0.27 3.15 14.70
C MET A 1 -0.98 3.08 15.57
N ASP A 2 -1.12 3.94 16.57
CA ASP A 2 -2.28 3.95 17.50
C ASP A 2 -3.64 4.04 16.78
N PHE A 3 -3.70 4.78 15.67
CA PHE A 3 -4.90 4.85 14.85
C PHE A 3 -5.33 3.46 14.33
N PHE A 4 -4.42 2.70 13.73
CA PHE A 4 -4.73 1.36 13.24
C PHE A 4 -4.93 0.35 14.37
N HIS A 5 -4.23 0.53 15.50
CA HIS A 5 -4.50 -0.26 16.71
C HIS A 5 -5.94 -0.04 17.21
N SER A 6 -6.46 1.20 17.15
CA SER A 6 -7.87 1.48 17.48
C SER A 6 -8.88 0.87 16.50
N LYS A 7 -8.42 0.40 15.34
CA LYS A 7 -9.19 -0.36 14.34
C LYS A 7 -8.93 -1.88 14.45
N GLU A 8 -8.47 -2.33 15.62
CA GLU A 8 -8.21 -3.73 15.95
C GLU A 8 -7.03 -4.37 15.19
N HIS A 9 -6.10 -3.56 14.69
CA HIS A 9 -4.86 -4.07 14.11
C HIS A 9 -3.86 -4.44 15.21
N THR A 10 -3.27 -5.61 15.08
CA THR A 10 -2.11 -6.01 15.89
C THR A 10 -0.88 -5.24 15.43
N ILE A 11 -0.20 -4.58 16.36
CA ILE A 11 1.07 -3.91 16.07
C ILE A 11 2.17 -4.97 15.98
N VAL A 12 2.91 -4.95 14.87
CA VAL A 12 4.03 -5.87 14.59
C VAL A 12 5.32 -5.07 14.44
N ASP A 13 6.39 -5.61 14.99
CA ASP A 13 7.71 -4.98 14.89
C ASP A 13 8.24 -4.98 13.45
N SER A 14 9.06 -3.98 13.13
CA SER A 14 9.81 -3.93 11.87
C SER A 14 10.70 -5.15 11.71
N ALA A 15 10.59 -5.85 10.60
CA ALA A 15 11.52 -6.91 10.27
C ALA A 15 12.94 -6.35 10.02
N PRO A 16 14.00 -7.16 10.17
CA PRO A 16 15.35 -6.73 9.84
C PRO A 16 15.46 -6.25 8.39
N MET A 17 16.21 -5.17 8.16
CA MET A 17 16.45 -4.64 6.80
C MET A 17 17.23 -5.61 5.91
N VAL A 18 18.14 -6.39 6.49
CA VAL A 18 18.85 -7.43 5.76
C VAL A 18 17.99 -8.68 5.73
N VAL A 19 17.54 -9.03 4.53
CA VAL A 19 16.65 -10.19 4.33
C VAL A 19 17.47 -11.47 4.35
N LYS A 20 17.06 -12.43 5.18
CA LYS A 20 17.63 -13.77 5.19
C LYS A 20 16.69 -14.73 4.45
N ASN A 21 17.26 -15.58 3.60
CA ASN A 21 16.52 -16.65 2.91
C ASN A 21 15.49 -16.20 1.86
N ASP A 22 15.59 -14.99 1.33
CA ASP A 22 14.84 -14.56 0.14
C ASP A 22 15.81 -14.28 -1.02
N PRO A 23 15.88 -15.12 -2.04
CA PRO A 23 16.80 -14.94 -3.16
C PRO A 23 16.41 -13.76 -4.08
N THR A 24 15.23 -13.19 -3.88
CA THR A 24 14.70 -12.09 -4.72
C THR A 24 14.95 -10.72 -4.12
N LEU A 25 15.32 -10.65 -2.83
CA LEU A 25 15.50 -9.41 -2.09
C LEU A 25 16.79 -9.42 -1.28
N MET A 26 17.66 -8.44 -1.52
CA MET A 26 18.84 -8.20 -0.71
C MET A 26 18.48 -7.46 0.59
N PHE A 27 17.59 -6.47 0.48
CA PHE A 27 17.11 -5.65 1.58
C PHE A 27 15.59 -5.59 1.60
N THR A 28 15.03 -5.40 2.79
CA THR A 28 13.61 -5.07 2.94
C THR A 28 13.35 -3.70 2.32
N ASN A 29 12.55 -3.63 1.27
CA ASN A 29 12.27 -2.42 0.50
C ASN A 29 10.81 -1.96 0.59
N ALA A 30 9.96 -2.73 1.28
CA ALA A 30 8.54 -2.40 1.47
C ALA A 30 7.99 -3.07 2.73
N GLY A 31 6.96 -2.48 3.34
CA GLY A 31 6.31 -3.00 4.55
C GLY A 31 5.74 -4.41 4.39
N MET A 32 5.29 -4.76 3.18
CA MET A 32 4.72 -6.06 2.91
C MET A 32 5.74 -7.21 2.89
N ASN A 33 7.04 -6.94 2.80
CA ASN A 33 8.04 -8.00 2.59
C ASN A 33 7.99 -9.09 3.67
N GLN A 34 7.81 -8.70 4.94
CA GLN A 34 7.71 -9.66 6.03
C GLN A 34 6.45 -10.53 6.00
N PHE A 35 5.40 -10.11 5.27
CA PHE A 35 4.12 -10.80 5.13
C PHE A 35 3.98 -11.56 3.81
N LYS A 36 5.04 -11.60 2.99
CA LYS A 36 5.05 -12.24 1.66
C LYS A 36 4.52 -13.68 1.70
N ASP A 37 4.97 -14.48 2.65
CA ASP A 37 4.53 -15.87 2.79
C ASP A 37 3.06 -16.01 3.17
N ILE A 38 2.51 -15.04 3.90
CA ILE A 38 1.09 -15.02 4.26
C ILE A 38 0.27 -14.71 3.02
N PHE A 39 0.64 -13.67 2.26
CA PHE A 39 -0.03 -13.33 0.99
C PHE A 39 0.02 -14.44 -0.05
N LEU A 40 1.10 -15.22 -0.06
CA LEU A 40 1.24 -16.39 -0.95
C LEU A 40 0.49 -17.62 -0.43
N GLY A 41 -0.03 -17.58 0.80
CA GLY A 41 -0.72 -18.71 1.42
C GLY A 41 0.24 -19.82 1.92
N ASN A 42 1.55 -19.51 2.02
CA ASN A 42 2.56 -20.45 2.50
C ASN A 42 2.56 -20.58 4.03
N LYS A 43 2.08 -19.55 4.72
CA LYS A 43 1.98 -19.52 6.19
C LYS A 43 0.62 -18.99 6.61
N PRO A 44 -0.01 -19.58 7.64
CA PRO A 44 -1.16 -18.96 8.30
C PRO A 44 -0.70 -17.71 9.04
N ASP A 45 -1.53 -16.69 9.08
CA ASP A 45 -1.33 -15.58 9.99
C ASP A 45 -1.94 -15.86 11.37
N LYS A 46 -1.35 -15.23 12.39
CA LYS A 46 -1.86 -15.24 13.76
C LYS A 46 -2.89 -14.14 14.00
N SER A 47 -2.87 -13.12 13.18
CA SER A 47 -3.76 -11.96 13.24
C SER A 47 -4.22 -11.59 11.84
N VAL A 48 -5.53 -11.42 11.67
CA VAL A 48 -6.13 -11.06 10.37
C VAL A 48 -5.95 -9.57 10.04
N ARG A 49 -5.68 -8.73 11.04
CA ARG A 49 -5.37 -7.30 10.90
C ARG A 49 -4.03 -6.98 11.53
N VAL A 50 -3.13 -6.39 10.76
CA VAL A 50 -1.79 -6.04 11.23
C VAL A 50 -1.42 -4.62 10.82
N THR A 51 -0.71 -3.91 11.67
CA THR A 51 -0.06 -2.64 11.34
C THR A 51 1.40 -2.65 11.77
N ASP A 52 2.24 -2.05 10.96
CA ASP A 52 3.68 -1.93 11.21
C ASP A 52 4.23 -0.57 10.74
N THR A 53 5.42 -0.21 11.21
CA THR A 53 6.30 0.75 10.57
C THR A 53 7.56 0.01 10.17
N GLN A 54 7.67 -0.37 8.90
CA GLN A 54 8.78 -1.13 8.39
C GLN A 54 9.93 -0.25 7.96
N LYS A 55 11.11 -0.47 8.53
CA LYS A 55 12.37 0.14 8.05
C LYS A 55 12.74 -0.44 6.69
N CYS A 56 12.84 0.42 5.69
CA CYS A 56 13.05 0.07 4.30
C CYS A 56 14.34 0.66 3.75
N LEU A 57 14.99 -0.07 2.85
CA LEU A 57 16.17 0.37 2.12
C LEU A 57 15.95 0.17 0.62
N ARG A 58 16.02 1.26 -0.17
CA ARG A 58 15.84 1.26 -1.63
C ARG A 58 17.10 1.75 -2.33
N VAL A 59 18.06 0.85 -2.46
CA VAL A 59 19.40 1.11 -3.01
C VAL A 59 19.77 0.18 -4.17
N SER A 60 18.88 -0.76 -4.52
CA SER A 60 19.13 -1.73 -5.59
C SER A 60 17.86 -2.41 -6.08
N GLY A 61 17.91 -2.96 -7.27
CA GLY A 61 16.81 -3.74 -7.85
C GLY A 61 15.67 -2.89 -8.42
N LYS A 62 14.46 -3.43 -8.42
CA LYS A 62 13.27 -2.80 -9.03
C LYS A 62 12.87 -1.48 -8.37
N HIS A 63 13.12 -1.35 -7.08
CA HIS A 63 12.89 -0.14 -6.30
C HIS A 63 14.23 0.43 -5.86
N ASN A 64 14.89 1.13 -6.77
CA ASN A 64 16.15 1.81 -6.55
C ASN A 64 15.92 3.31 -6.67
N ASP A 65 16.05 4.02 -5.56
CA ASP A 65 15.83 5.47 -5.50
C ASP A 65 17.17 6.25 -5.52
N LEU A 66 18.31 5.58 -5.79
CA LEU A 66 19.64 6.21 -5.74
C LEU A 66 19.80 7.37 -6.73
N GLU A 67 19.12 7.30 -7.87
CA GLU A 67 19.21 8.34 -8.90
C GLU A 67 18.41 9.59 -8.53
N GLU A 68 17.36 9.44 -7.74
CA GLU A 68 16.48 10.52 -7.30
C GLU A 68 16.94 11.16 -5.99
N VAL A 69 17.61 10.40 -5.11
CA VAL A 69 18.09 10.87 -3.81
C VAL A 69 19.12 11.98 -4.01
N GLY A 70 18.84 13.14 -3.40
CA GLY A 70 19.67 14.34 -3.53
C GLY A 70 19.32 15.24 -4.71
N HIS A 71 18.44 14.80 -5.62
CA HIS A 71 17.91 15.61 -6.71
C HIS A 71 16.54 16.20 -6.38
N ASP A 72 15.77 15.55 -5.53
CA ASP A 72 14.52 16.07 -4.99
C ASP A 72 14.54 16.11 -3.45
N THR A 73 13.41 16.47 -2.83
CA THR A 73 13.30 16.65 -1.38
C THR A 73 12.51 15.53 -0.68
N TYR A 74 12.09 14.51 -1.40
CA TYR A 74 11.20 13.46 -0.88
C TYR A 74 11.68 12.03 -1.11
N HIS A 75 12.63 11.77 -2.01
CA HIS A 75 13.25 10.44 -2.13
C HIS A 75 14.37 10.26 -1.10
N HIS A 76 14.35 9.14 -0.42
CA HIS A 76 15.35 8.72 0.55
C HIS A 76 15.71 7.25 0.33
N THR A 77 16.99 6.92 0.44
CA THR A 77 17.46 5.52 0.35
C THR A 77 16.96 4.67 1.52
N MET A 78 16.82 5.28 2.71
CA MET A 78 16.31 4.65 3.92
C MET A 78 15.13 5.47 4.47
N PHE A 79 14.04 4.78 4.77
CA PHE A 79 12.82 5.39 5.31
C PHE A 79 12.00 4.36 6.09
N GLU A 80 11.01 4.82 6.82
CA GLU A 80 10.01 3.95 7.44
C GLU A 80 8.70 4.02 6.66
N MET A 81 8.13 2.83 6.36
CA MET A 81 6.87 2.70 5.67
C MET A 81 5.80 2.28 6.67
N LEU A 82 4.82 3.16 6.92
CA LEU A 82 3.64 2.80 7.70
C LEU A 82 2.74 1.90 6.87
N GLY A 83 2.48 0.71 7.38
CA GLY A 83 1.63 -0.30 6.75
C GLY A 83 0.40 -0.64 7.58
N ASN A 84 -0.68 -1.00 6.89
CA ASN A 84 -1.83 -1.69 7.45
C ASN A 84 -2.23 -2.81 6.50
N TRP A 85 -2.48 -3.99 7.07
CA TRP A 85 -2.60 -5.23 6.33
C TRP A 85 -3.85 -5.98 6.76
N SER A 86 -4.64 -6.45 5.78
CA SER A 86 -5.80 -7.31 5.98
C SER A 86 -5.54 -8.67 5.34
N PHE A 87 -5.64 -9.73 6.12
CA PHE A 87 -5.46 -11.10 5.66
C PHE A 87 -6.81 -11.81 5.62
N GLY A 88 -7.66 -11.39 4.63
CA GLY A 88 -8.98 -11.97 4.41
C GLY A 88 -10.05 -11.50 5.39
N ASP A 89 -9.90 -10.32 5.97
CA ASP A 89 -10.86 -9.72 6.90
C ASP A 89 -11.60 -8.52 6.28
N TYR A 90 -11.03 -7.33 6.29
CA TYR A 90 -11.62 -6.17 5.62
C TYR A 90 -11.08 -6.00 4.19
N PHE A 91 -11.79 -5.21 3.38
CA PHE A 91 -11.39 -4.95 2.00
C PHE A 91 -11.50 -3.45 1.65
N LYS A 92 -11.99 -3.10 0.45
CA LYS A 92 -11.91 -1.75 -0.10
C LYS A 92 -12.68 -0.70 0.70
N GLU A 93 -13.89 -1.02 1.16
CA GLU A 93 -14.75 -0.04 1.83
C GLU A 93 -14.12 0.48 3.11
N GLU A 94 -13.73 -0.43 4.00
CA GLU A 94 -13.10 -0.07 5.27
C GLU A 94 -11.73 0.57 5.04
N ALA A 95 -10.92 0.01 4.13
CA ALA A 95 -9.61 0.56 3.82
C ALA A 95 -9.68 2.00 3.32
N ILE A 96 -10.62 2.33 2.44
CA ILE A 96 -10.84 3.68 1.93
C ILE A 96 -11.37 4.61 3.03
N ALA A 97 -12.33 4.13 3.83
CA ALA A 97 -12.86 4.90 4.95
C ALA A 97 -11.78 5.26 5.96
N TRP A 98 -10.92 4.29 6.32
CA TRP A 98 -9.83 4.54 7.27
C TRP A 98 -8.69 5.36 6.67
N ALA A 99 -8.39 5.23 5.38
CA ALA A 99 -7.45 6.11 4.71
C ALA A 99 -7.92 7.56 4.75
N TRP A 100 -9.19 7.81 4.46
CA TRP A 100 -9.78 9.15 4.57
C TRP A 100 -9.73 9.66 6.01
N GLU A 101 -10.24 8.91 6.98
CA GLU A 101 -10.22 9.28 8.40
C GLU A 101 -8.79 9.61 8.86
N PHE A 102 -7.82 8.76 8.51
CA PHE A 102 -6.44 8.96 8.91
C PHE A 102 -5.82 10.21 8.28
N LEU A 103 -5.91 10.35 6.96
CA LEU A 103 -5.23 11.43 6.26
C LEU A 103 -5.94 12.79 6.45
N HIS A 104 -7.26 12.81 6.35
CA HIS A 104 -8.02 14.06 6.43
C HIS A 104 -8.33 14.45 7.87
N GLU A 105 -8.90 13.55 8.68
CA GLU A 105 -9.40 13.90 10.01
C GLU A 105 -8.30 13.89 11.07
N LYS A 106 -7.38 12.92 11.02
CA LYS A 106 -6.31 12.79 12.03
C LYS A 106 -5.05 13.58 11.66
N MET A 107 -4.62 13.52 10.41
CA MET A 107 -3.43 14.23 9.94
C MET A 107 -3.74 15.67 9.48
N GLY A 108 -5.02 16.04 9.30
CA GLY A 108 -5.44 17.38 8.93
C GLY A 108 -5.11 17.77 7.48
N ILE A 109 -4.89 16.81 6.59
CA ILE A 109 -4.64 17.11 5.17
C ILE A 109 -5.93 17.67 4.55
N PRO A 110 -5.90 18.88 3.97
CA PRO A 110 -7.08 19.47 3.35
C PRO A 110 -7.59 18.61 2.17
N ALA A 111 -8.90 18.42 2.08
CA ALA A 111 -9.53 17.60 1.05
C ALA A 111 -9.24 18.10 -0.38
N ASP A 112 -9.09 19.42 -0.54
CA ASP A 112 -8.77 20.07 -1.81
C ASP A 112 -7.31 19.82 -2.28
N ARG A 113 -6.45 19.23 -1.44
CA ARG A 113 -5.10 18.79 -1.78
C ARG A 113 -5.00 17.29 -2.00
N MET A 114 -6.11 16.56 -1.89
CA MET A 114 -6.14 15.10 -2.01
C MET A 114 -6.72 14.67 -3.35
N TYR A 115 -6.12 13.65 -3.94
CA TYR A 115 -6.62 12.93 -5.10
C TYR A 115 -6.58 11.43 -4.79
N ALA A 116 -7.53 10.70 -5.33
CA ALA A 116 -7.52 9.25 -5.32
C ALA A 116 -7.39 8.73 -6.75
N THR A 117 -6.67 7.63 -6.93
CA THR A 117 -6.60 6.91 -8.20
C THR A 117 -7.21 5.54 -8.06
N VAL A 118 -7.94 5.10 -9.07
CA VAL A 118 -8.51 3.75 -9.15
C VAL A 118 -8.06 3.07 -10.43
N PHE A 119 -7.97 1.75 -10.42
CA PHE A 119 -7.56 1.00 -11.59
C PHE A 119 -8.59 1.14 -12.73
N GLU A 120 -8.13 1.58 -13.91
CA GLU A 120 -8.99 1.82 -15.07
C GLU A 120 -9.39 0.58 -15.86
N GLY A 121 -8.85 -0.59 -15.48
CA GLY A 121 -9.00 -1.82 -16.21
C GLY A 121 -7.83 -2.07 -17.17
N SER A 122 -7.80 -3.27 -17.74
CA SER A 122 -6.84 -3.67 -18.78
C SER A 122 -7.51 -4.64 -19.74
N LYS A 123 -7.64 -4.23 -21.01
CA LYS A 123 -8.22 -5.09 -22.05
C LYS A 123 -7.35 -6.32 -22.32
N ASP A 124 -6.04 -6.15 -22.25
CA ASP A 124 -5.07 -7.22 -22.50
C ASP A 124 -5.13 -8.32 -21.43
N ASP A 125 -5.50 -7.95 -20.21
CA ASP A 125 -5.65 -8.88 -19.08
C ASP A 125 -7.11 -9.27 -18.84
N ASN A 126 -8.05 -8.78 -19.65
CA ASN A 126 -9.49 -8.97 -19.47
C ASN A 126 -9.98 -8.56 -18.07
N LEU A 127 -9.53 -7.40 -17.63
CA LEU A 127 -9.87 -6.80 -16.34
C LEU A 127 -10.66 -5.51 -16.55
N ASP A 128 -11.77 -5.37 -15.83
CA ASP A 128 -12.62 -4.19 -15.85
C ASP A 128 -12.10 -3.07 -14.92
N LEU A 129 -12.64 -1.87 -15.13
CA LEU A 129 -12.49 -0.73 -14.21
C LEU A 129 -12.90 -1.14 -12.79
N ASP A 130 -12.12 -0.72 -11.79
CA ASP A 130 -12.50 -0.87 -10.37
C ASP A 130 -13.58 0.15 -9.97
N ALA A 131 -14.79 -0.08 -10.46
CA ALA A 131 -15.95 0.77 -10.21
C ALA A 131 -16.36 0.80 -8.74
N GLU A 132 -16.05 -0.27 -8.00
CA GLU A 132 -16.34 -0.39 -6.58
C GLU A 132 -15.47 0.60 -5.78
N ALA A 133 -14.14 0.58 -5.94
CA ALA A 133 -13.25 1.55 -5.30
C ALA A 133 -13.59 2.99 -5.72
N GLN A 134 -13.94 3.21 -7.00
CA GLN A 134 -14.37 4.51 -7.48
C GLN A 134 -15.62 5.00 -6.74
N SER A 135 -16.60 4.13 -6.50
CA SER A 135 -17.83 4.47 -5.78
C SER A 135 -17.57 4.85 -4.32
N TYR A 136 -16.66 4.13 -3.65
CA TYR A 136 -16.28 4.42 -2.27
C TYR A 136 -15.54 5.74 -2.14
N TRP A 137 -14.57 6.03 -3.01
CA TRP A 137 -13.86 7.31 -3.00
C TRP A 137 -14.77 8.51 -3.29
N LYS A 138 -15.78 8.37 -4.15
CA LYS A 138 -16.77 9.43 -4.44
C LYS A 138 -17.67 9.78 -3.25
N LYS A 139 -17.66 8.99 -2.17
CA LYS A 139 -18.30 9.35 -0.90
C LYS A 139 -17.55 10.48 -0.17
N TYR A 140 -16.25 10.61 -0.43
CA TYR A 140 -15.33 11.51 0.28
C TYR A 140 -14.76 12.62 -0.60
N LEU A 141 -14.51 12.34 -1.86
CA LEU A 141 -13.91 13.27 -2.82
C LEU A 141 -14.85 13.60 -3.97
N PRO A 142 -14.80 14.84 -4.50
CA PRO A 142 -15.48 15.19 -5.74
C PRO A 142 -15.02 14.29 -6.91
N SER A 143 -15.89 14.08 -7.88
CA SER A 143 -15.63 13.14 -8.99
C SER A 143 -14.41 13.51 -9.85
N ASP A 144 -14.08 14.79 -9.96
CA ASP A 144 -12.89 15.30 -10.66
C ASP A 144 -11.57 15.04 -9.92
N ARG A 145 -11.64 14.59 -8.67
CA ARG A 145 -10.48 14.19 -7.85
C ARG A 145 -10.32 12.67 -7.68
N VAL A 146 -11.21 11.89 -8.31
CA VAL A 146 -11.09 10.43 -8.37
C VAL A 146 -10.70 10.06 -9.79
N LEU A 147 -9.42 9.83 -10.00
CA LEU A 147 -8.80 9.64 -11.31
C LEU A 147 -8.67 8.16 -11.66
N ASN A 148 -8.70 7.85 -12.94
CA ASN A 148 -8.38 6.51 -13.41
C ASN A 148 -6.86 6.39 -13.60
N GLY A 149 -6.30 5.27 -13.13
CA GLY A 149 -4.89 4.94 -13.28
C GLY A 149 -4.69 3.63 -14.04
N ASN A 150 -3.67 3.60 -14.87
CA ASN A 150 -3.35 2.45 -15.69
C ASN A 150 -2.73 1.30 -14.87
N LYS A 151 -2.49 0.16 -15.53
CA LYS A 151 -1.93 -1.04 -14.89
C LYS A 151 -0.58 -0.78 -14.22
N LYS A 152 0.28 0.04 -14.82
CA LYS A 152 1.62 0.32 -14.27
C LYS A 152 1.54 1.02 -12.91
N ASP A 153 0.60 1.93 -12.76
CA ASP A 153 0.52 2.82 -11.60
C ASP A 153 -0.48 2.32 -10.54
N ASN A 154 -1.56 1.64 -10.97
CA ASN A 154 -2.68 1.27 -10.10
C ASN A 154 -2.96 -0.22 -9.99
N PHE A 155 -2.13 -1.08 -10.57
CA PHE A 155 -2.30 -2.53 -10.46
C PHE A 155 -1.05 -3.17 -9.89
N TRP A 156 -1.19 -3.81 -8.72
CA TRP A 156 -0.09 -4.49 -8.07
C TRP A 156 -0.20 -6.01 -8.28
N GLU A 157 0.88 -6.63 -8.72
CA GLU A 157 0.95 -8.08 -8.98
C GLU A 157 2.09 -8.71 -8.19
N MET A 158 1.82 -9.88 -7.60
CA MET A 158 2.86 -10.85 -7.24
C MET A 158 2.97 -11.92 -8.32
N ARG A 159 4.18 -12.35 -8.64
CA ARG A 159 4.55 -13.20 -9.78
C ARG A 159 3.72 -14.48 -9.96
N TYR A 160 2.90 -14.88 -8.99
CA TYR A 160 2.09 -16.10 -9.00
C TYR A 160 0.65 -15.95 -8.51
N ARG A 161 0.23 -14.76 -8.10
CA ARG A 161 -1.17 -14.44 -7.77
C ARG A 161 -1.41 -12.95 -7.99
N SER A 162 -2.43 -12.62 -8.75
CA SER A 162 -2.96 -11.27 -8.79
C SER A 162 -3.67 -10.99 -7.47
N LEU A 163 -3.14 -10.06 -6.70
CA LEU A 163 -3.83 -9.43 -5.59
C LEU A 163 -4.22 -8.04 -6.06
N TRP A 164 -5.50 -7.73 -5.99
CA TRP A 164 -6.02 -6.40 -6.33
C TRP A 164 -5.31 -5.36 -5.48
N SER A 165 -4.70 -4.39 -6.12
CA SER A 165 -4.01 -3.31 -5.43
C SER A 165 -5.01 -2.46 -4.68
N LEU A 166 -4.89 -2.49 -3.38
CA LEU A 166 -5.51 -1.54 -2.49
C LEU A 166 -4.54 -0.39 -2.25
N LEU A 167 -4.96 0.79 -2.70
CA LEU A 167 -4.47 2.09 -2.22
C LEU A 167 -2.99 2.41 -2.48
N ARG A 168 -2.72 3.02 -3.61
CA ARG A 168 -1.74 4.10 -3.64
C ARG A 168 -2.50 5.41 -3.42
N SER A 169 -2.47 5.95 -2.22
CA SER A 169 -2.68 7.37 -2.03
C SER A 169 -1.37 8.06 -2.46
N SER A 170 -1.39 8.69 -3.60
CA SER A 170 -0.32 9.59 -3.99
C SER A 170 -0.47 10.86 -3.17
N CYS A 171 0.43 11.07 -2.21
CA CYS A 171 0.63 12.38 -1.61
C CYS A 171 1.39 13.28 -2.56
#